data_604c05e5acd195d85ec80151e376633a
#
_entry.id   604c05e5acd195d85ec80151e376633a
#
_cell.length_a   1.000
_cell.length_b   1.000
_cell.length_c   1.000
_cell.angle_alpha   90.00
_cell.angle_beta   90.00
_cell.angle_gamma   90.00
#
_symmetry.space_group_name_H-M   'P 1'
#
loop_
_entity.id
_entity.type
_entity.pdbx_description
1 polymer ?
#
loop_
_entity_poly.entity_id
_entity_poly.type
_entity_poly.pdbx_seq_one_letter_code
_entity_poly.pdbx_strand_id
1 'polypeptide(L)'
;MEKYYFFKTVKDGSRERLRPLAGQTERDGSAINPNFNTKGSKVMRESYPLGTVFCSRVCELQGGFYAAGDLYPMDINMSEYKSESHRPTADMVKAYREFKETQESAMPDLFASIFSPMEEPATTPISAKAPKAGTSKFSMLEMLSSEKKYSTPSIDKDGFSISDDNWRLLLRNILTGTNTLMVGPTGTGKTELVMLACKKMGIECNVFNMGTIFDPISELLGVHRLVGGSSKFDYAKFAQDVQKPCVILLDELSRAPVTTNNVLFPCLDSRRTLPVDMAGGEDVRNIKIHPQCVFIATANVGSEYTGTMSMDRALVGRFFPLELGYMEGKDEAKVLVKRFGINNDDAVNIVAVAETVRNKYSKTELSCSLSTRETLMAAKLISDGWSAQKAMELTFLPLFEGTRVEGERAVVMQIILTR
;
A
#
# COMPACT_ATOMS: atom_id res chain seq x y z
N MET A 1 3.39 18.77 -29.94
CA MET A 1 2.19 19.31 -29.27
C MET A 1 1.32 18.14 -28.87
N GLU A 2 0.92 18.05 -27.60
CA GLU A 2 -0.05 17.08 -27.14
C GLU A 2 -1.40 17.37 -27.78
N LYS A 3 -2.06 16.38 -28.36
CA LYS A 3 -3.34 16.50 -29.03
C LYS A 3 -4.44 15.97 -28.13
N TYR A 4 -5.46 16.77 -27.87
CA TYR A 4 -6.64 16.42 -27.07
C TYR A 4 -7.82 16.18 -27.98
N TYR A 5 -8.64 15.21 -27.61
CA TYR A 5 -9.85 14.83 -28.33
C TYR A 5 -11.04 14.93 -27.38
N PHE A 6 -12.16 15.41 -27.91
CA PHE A 6 -13.37 15.61 -27.15
C PHE A 6 -14.45 14.63 -27.62
N PHE A 7 -15.12 14.03 -26.65
CA PHE A 7 -16.16 13.03 -26.86
C PHE A 7 -17.40 13.42 -26.06
N LYS A 8 -18.60 13.06 -26.55
CA LYS A 8 -19.84 13.20 -25.80
C LYS A 8 -20.51 11.86 -25.59
N THR A 9 -21.23 11.69 -24.50
CA THR A 9 -22.14 10.56 -24.31
C THR A 9 -23.39 10.73 -25.13
N VAL A 10 -23.75 9.70 -25.88
CA VAL A 10 -24.97 9.67 -26.70
C VAL A 10 -25.74 8.39 -26.43
N LYS A 11 -27.05 8.43 -26.58
CA LYS A 11 -27.90 7.25 -26.50
C LYS A 11 -27.93 6.54 -27.86
N ASP A 12 -27.55 5.25 -27.88
CA ASP A 12 -27.56 4.41 -29.08
C ASP A 12 -28.37 3.15 -28.75
N GLY A 13 -29.65 3.17 -29.11
CA GLY A 13 -30.63 2.16 -28.69
C GLY A 13 -30.80 2.15 -27.15
N SER A 14 -30.57 1.00 -26.53
CA SER A 14 -30.62 0.84 -25.06
C SER A 14 -29.30 1.11 -24.34
N ARG A 15 -28.24 1.48 -25.07
CA ARG A 15 -26.88 1.63 -24.51
C ARG A 15 -26.38 3.06 -24.63
N GLU A 16 -25.62 3.50 -23.63
CA GLU A 16 -24.87 4.74 -23.71
C GLU A 16 -23.52 4.49 -24.41
N ARG A 17 -23.18 5.39 -25.33
CA ARG A 17 -21.97 5.34 -26.11
C ARG A 17 -21.22 6.68 -26.01
N LEU A 18 -19.89 6.63 -26.17
CA LEU A 18 -19.07 7.81 -26.41
C LEU A 18 -18.90 7.99 -27.93
N ARG A 19 -19.13 9.21 -28.41
CA ARG A 19 -18.84 9.60 -29.80
C ARG A 19 -17.97 10.83 -29.82
N PRO A 20 -16.98 10.89 -30.71
CA PRO A 20 -16.13 12.09 -30.84
C PRO A 20 -16.96 13.26 -31.36
N LEU A 21 -16.61 14.47 -30.91
CA LEU A 21 -17.17 15.69 -31.49
C LEU A 21 -16.67 15.86 -32.91
N ALA A 22 -17.55 16.30 -33.82
CA ALA A 22 -17.21 16.55 -35.21
C ALA A 22 -16.18 17.68 -35.37
N GLY A 23 -15.45 17.68 -36.47
CA GLY A 23 -14.47 18.72 -36.82
C GLY A 23 -13.09 18.55 -36.21
N GLN A 24 -12.83 17.46 -35.50
CA GLN A 24 -11.51 17.09 -35.00
C GLN A 24 -10.71 16.32 -36.05
N THR A 25 -9.39 16.28 -35.91
CA THR A 25 -8.49 15.53 -36.82
C THR A 25 -7.62 14.58 -35.99
N GLU A 26 -7.34 13.41 -36.52
CA GLU A 26 -6.40 12.45 -35.97
C GLU A 26 -4.94 12.95 -35.99
N ARG A 27 -4.00 12.18 -35.44
CA ARG A 27 -2.57 12.56 -35.41
C ARG A 27 -1.95 12.66 -36.81
N ASP A 28 -2.42 11.87 -37.77
CA ASP A 28 -2.00 11.86 -39.18
C ASP A 28 -2.66 12.96 -40.01
N GLY A 29 -3.57 13.73 -39.43
CA GLY A 29 -4.30 14.80 -40.09
C GLY A 29 -5.62 14.40 -40.73
N SER A 30 -6.00 13.11 -40.72
CA SER A 30 -7.30 12.62 -41.16
C SER A 30 -8.42 13.15 -40.27
N ALA A 31 -9.65 13.31 -40.80
CA ALA A 31 -10.80 13.77 -40.06
C ALA A 31 -11.33 12.62 -39.16
N ILE A 32 -11.57 12.90 -37.89
CA ILE A 32 -12.27 11.97 -36.98
C ILE A 32 -13.72 11.81 -37.45
N ASN A 33 -14.15 10.58 -37.58
CA ASN A 33 -15.55 10.25 -37.89
C ASN A 33 -16.44 10.37 -36.64
N PRO A 34 -17.35 11.37 -36.55
CA PRO A 34 -18.17 11.59 -35.38
C PRO A 34 -19.25 10.51 -35.15
N ASN A 35 -19.46 9.61 -36.13
CA ASN A 35 -20.42 8.52 -36.01
C ASN A 35 -19.81 7.24 -35.45
N PHE A 36 -18.50 7.17 -35.33
CA PHE A 36 -17.85 6.00 -34.74
C PHE A 36 -18.01 6.00 -33.21
N ASN A 37 -18.30 4.82 -32.68
CA ASN A 37 -18.32 4.64 -31.24
C ASN A 37 -16.89 4.67 -30.68
N THR A 38 -16.73 5.26 -29.51
CA THR A 38 -15.45 5.36 -28.83
C THR A 38 -15.42 4.36 -27.67
N LYS A 39 -14.36 3.56 -27.60
CA LYS A 39 -14.05 2.74 -26.44
C LYS A 39 -13.49 3.65 -25.35
N GLY A 40 -14.05 3.57 -24.16
CA GLY A 40 -13.59 4.31 -22.98
C GLY A 40 -14.20 3.72 -21.73
N SER A 41 -13.81 4.20 -20.57
CA SER A 41 -14.30 3.68 -19.30
C SER A 41 -15.84 3.71 -19.22
N LYS A 42 -16.44 2.53 -19.06
CA LYS A 42 -17.89 2.38 -18.89
C LYS A 42 -18.35 3.08 -17.61
N VAL A 43 -17.60 2.93 -16.54
CA VAL A 43 -17.90 3.52 -15.22
C VAL A 43 -17.96 5.05 -15.34
N MET A 44 -16.97 5.66 -15.99
CA MET A 44 -16.94 7.12 -16.19
C MET A 44 -18.13 7.63 -17.00
N ARG A 45 -18.53 6.90 -18.06
CA ARG A 45 -19.68 7.31 -18.88
C ARG A 45 -21.00 7.28 -18.11
N GLU A 46 -21.21 6.21 -17.35
CA GLU A 46 -22.45 5.95 -16.62
C GLU A 46 -22.55 6.77 -15.31
N SER A 47 -21.45 7.37 -14.86
CA SER A 47 -21.42 8.23 -13.68
C SER A 47 -21.85 9.69 -13.96
N TYR A 48 -22.02 10.07 -15.21
CA TYR A 48 -22.36 11.43 -15.62
C TYR A 48 -23.62 11.47 -16.48
N PRO A 49 -24.39 12.57 -16.47
CA PRO A 49 -25.59 12.72 -17.28
C PRO A 49 -25.32 12.52 -18.78
N LEU A 50 -26.34 12.04 -19.49
CA LEU A 50 -26.29 11.90 -20.94
C LEU A 50 -26.01 13.26 -21.61
N GLY A 51 -25.09 13.30 -22.54
CA GLY A 51 -24.64 14.54 -23.20
C GLY A 51 -23.40 15.18 -22.57
N THR A 52 -22.88 14.64 -21.45
CA THR A 52 -21.62 15.13 -20.87
C THR A 52 -20.48 15.00 -21.87
N VAL A 53 -19.67 16.04 -21.95
CA VAL A 53 -18.46 16.08 -22.77
C VAL A 53 -17.26 15.62 -21.95
N PHE A 54 -16.46 14.75 -22.55
CA PHE A 54 -15.22 14.25 -21.96
C PHE A 54 -14.05 14.63 -22.84
N CYS A 55 -12.92 14.93 -22.23
CA CYS A 55 -11.63 15.11 -22.89
C CYS A 55 -10.74 13.89 -22.69
N SER A 56 -9.96 13.53 -23.72
CA SER A 56 -8.94 12.49 -23.65
C SER A 56 -7.70 12.88 -24.44
N ARG A 57 -6.51 12.48 -23.97
CA ARG A 57 -5.22 12.77 -24.64
C ARG A 57 -4.94 11.87 -25.83
N VAL A 58 -5.52 10.66 -25.86
CA VAL A 58 -5.20 9.64 -26.87
C VAL A 58 -6.50 9.16 -27.51
N CYS A 59 -6.52 9.16 -28.82
CA CYS A 59 -7.59 8.56 -29.62
C CYS A 59 -6.96 7.82 -30.79
N GLU A 60 -7.25 6.53 -30.89
CA GLU A 60 -6.76 5.64 -31.93
C GLU A 60 -7.91 4.80 -32.49
N LEU A 61 -7.89 4.51 -33.79
CA LEU A 61 -8.88 3.62 -34.40
C LEU A 61 -8.51 2.16 -34.11
N GLN A 62 -9.40 1.45 -33.44
CA GLN A 62 -9.23 0.05 -33.08
C GLN A 62 -10.47 -0.77 -33.44
N GLY A 63 -10.35 -1.64 -34.45
CA GLY A 63 -11.42 -2.57 -34.82
C GLY A 63 -12.77 -1.89 -35.08
N GLY A 64 -12.78 -0.75 -35.79
CA GLY A 64 -13.98 0.04 -36.08
C GLY A 64 -14.46 0.96 -34.95
N PHE A 65 -13.67 1.13 -33.88
CA PHE A 65 -13.96 2.03 -32.78
C PHE A 65 -12.76 2.94 -32.46
N TYR A 66 -12.99 4.17 -32.08
CA TYR A 66 -11.95 4.97 -31.45
C TYR A 66 -11.69 4.50 -30.03
N ALA A 67 -10.42 4.45 -29.65
CA ALA A 67 -10.01 4.18 -28.27
C ALA A 67 -9.60 5.50 -27.61
N ALA A 68 -10.35 5.93 -26.62
CA ALA A 68 -9.99 7.04 -25.75
C ALA A 68 -9.13 6.52 -24.61
N GLY A 69 -8.14 7.30 -24.19
CA GLY A 69 -7.41 7.11 -22.95
C GLY A 69 -8.26 7.45 -21.72
N ASP A 70 -7.66 8.06 -20.71
CA ASP A 70 -8.40 8.52 -19.53
C ASP A 70 -9.40 9.60 -19.92
N LEU A 71 -10.64 9.43 -19.44
CA LEU A 71 -11.76 10.32 -19.73
C LEU A 71 -11.89 11.35 -18.60
N TYR A 72 -11.82 12.62 -18.93
CA TYR A 72 -12.02 13.72 -17.99
C TYR A 72 -13.33 14.45 -18.33
N PRO A 73 -14.30 14.51 -17.42
CA PRO A 73 -15.52 15.27 -17.66
C PRO A 73 -15.21 16.76 -17.76
N MET A 74 -15.88 17.42 -18.70
CA MET A 74 -15.78 18.86 -18.90
C MET A 74 -17.12 19.47 -18.52
N ASP A 75 -17.09 20.41 -17.58
CA ASP A 75 -18.28 21.22 -17.26
C ASP A 75 -18.46 22.33 -18.31
N ILE A 76 -18.90 21.91 -19.48
CA ILE A 76 -19.11 22.82 -20.62
C ILE A 76 -20.59 22.85 -20.91
N ASN A 77 -21.18 24.05 -20.83
CA ASN A 77 -22.56 24.27 -21.24
C ASN A 77 -22.67 24.16 -22.77
N MET A 78 -23.09 22.98 -23.25
CA MET A 78 -23.22 22.69 -24.68
C MET A 78 -24.23 23.60 -25.40
N SER A 79 -25.10 24.34 -24.68
CA SER A 79 -26.00 25.31 -25.29
C SER A 79 -25.27 26.56 -25.82
N GLU A 80 -24.10 26.85 -25.33
CA GLU A 80 -23.21 27.92 -25.82
C GLU A 80 -22.44 27.52 -27.07
N TYR A 81 -22.23 26.21 -27.27
CA TYR A 81 -21.58 25.64 -28.44
C TYR A 81 -22.64 25.27 -29.48
N LYS A 82 -23.06 26.20 -30.29
CA LYS A 82 -24.19 26.08 -31.22
C LYS A 82 -24.05 25.06 -32.35
N SER A 83 -22.94 24.33 -32.46
CA SER A 83 -22.78 23.31 -33.50
C SER A 83 -21.87 22.20 -33.02
N GLU A 84 -22.33 20.96 -33.26
CA GLU A 84 -21.54 19.73 -33.01
C GLU A 84 -20.29 19.60 -33.88
N SER A 85 -20.04 20.60 -34.79
CA SER A 85 -18.95 20.65 -35.76
C SER A 85 -17.76 21.51 -35.32
N HIS A 86 -17.67 21.88 -34.05
CA HIS A 86 -16.57 22.73 -33.57
C HIS A 86 -15.34 21.89 -33.21
N ARG A 87 -14.17 22.39 -33.64
CA ARG A 87 -12.86 21.91 -33.15
C ARG A 87 -12.71 22.29 -31.69
N PRO A 88 -11.92 21.53 -30.91
CA PRO A 88 -11.56 21.93 -29.55
C PRO A 88 -11.03 23.36 -29.57
N THR A 89 -11.74 24.26 -28.91
CA THR A 89 -11.30 25.67 -28.82
C THR A 89 -10.15 25.81 -27.83
N ALA A 90 -9.41 26.91 -27.93
CA ALA A 90 -8.37 27.21 -26.95
C ALA A 90 -8.95 27.25 -25.50
N ASP A 91 -10.19 27.72 -25.35
CA ASP A 91 -10.87 27.81 -24.08
C ASP A 91 -11.21 26.41 -23.49
N MET A 92 -11.62 25.46 -24.34
CA MET A 92 -11.84 24.07 -23.90
C MET A 92 -10.54 23.42 -23.44
N VAL A 93 -9.44 23.63 -24.17
CA VAL A 93 -8.12 23.12 -23.77
C VAL A 93 -7.63 23.81 -22.49
N LYS A 94 -7.91 25.09 -22.33
CA LYS A 94 -7.60 25.84 -21.11
C LYS A 94 -8.39 25.33 -19.92
N ALA A 95 -9.71 25.17 -20.05
CA ALA A 95 -10.58 24.61 -19.00
C ALA A 95 -10.14 23.20 -18.58
N TYR A 96 -9.72 22.35 -19.52
CA TYR A 96 -9.16 21.05 -19.22
C TYR A 96 -7.86 21.14 -18.41
N ARG A 97 -6.96 22.06 -18.77
CA ARG A 97 -5.72 22.26 -18.02
C ARG A 97 -5.97 22.78 -16.62
N GLU A 98 -6.88 23.74 -16.47
CA GLU A 98 -7.30 24.29 -15.18
C GLU A 98 -7.95 23.20 -14.31
N PHE A 99 -8.81 22.36 -14.89
CA PHE A 99 -9.41 21.22 -14.20
C PHE A 99 -8.33 20.24 -13.71
N LYS A 100 -7.36 19.93 -14.56
CA LYS A 100 -6.25 19.04 -14.19
C LYS A 100 -5.36 19.65 -13.10
N GLU A 101 -5.03 20.93 -13.19
CA GLU A 101 -4.29 21.66 -12.16
C GLU A 101 -5.05 21.73 -10.83
N THR A 102 -6.38 21.86 -10.87
CA THR A 102 -7.25 21.82 -9.68
C THR A 102 -7.27 20.44 -9.04
N GLN A 103 -7.31 19.37 -9.83
CA GLN A 103 -7.21 17.99 -9.32
C GLN A 103 -5.83 17.70 -8.72
N GLU A 104 -4.76 18.20 -9.34
CA GLU A 104 -3.39 18.08 -8.83
C GLU A 104 -3.15 18.96 -7.60
N SER A 105 -3.84 20.12 -7.47
CA SER A 105 -3.72 21.04 -6.33
C SER A 105 -4.67 20.73 -5.16
N ALA A 106 -5.77 20.03 -5.40
CA ALA A 106 -6.69 19.61 -4.34
C ALA A 106 -6.11 18.48 -3.46
N MET A 107 -5.08 17.77 -3.91
CA MET A 107 -4.38 16.77 -3.11
C MET A 107 -3.72 17.34 -1.84
N PRO A 108 -3.00 18.48 -1.85
CA PRO A 108 -2.41 19.06 -0.64
C PRO A 108 -3.43 19.48 0.42
N ASP A 109 -4.57 20.04 0.01
CA ASP A 109 -5.63 20.50 0.93
C ASP A 109 -6.37 19.32 1.59
N LEU A 110 -6.48 18.19 0.89
CA LEU A 110 -7.01 16.96 1.46
C LEU A 110 -6.11 16.45 2.61
N PHE A 111 -4.79 16.60 2.47
CA PHE A 111 -3.82 16.23 3.50
C PHE A 111 -3.86 17.15 4.73
N ALA A 112 -4.03 18.44 4.56
CA ALA A 112 -4.15 19.39 5.66
C ALA A 112 -5.39 19.12 6.53
N SER A 113 -6.51 18.69 5.93
CA SER A 113 -7.73 18.31 6.65
C SER A 113 -7.65 16.99 7.42
N ILE A 114 -6.76 16.08 6.99
CA ILE A 114 -6.56 14.76 7.61
C ILE A 114 -5.78 14.87 8.94
N PHE A 115 -4.95 15.89 9.09
CA PHE A 115 -4.00 16.01 10.22
C PHE A 115 -4.28 17.16 11.19
N SER A 116 -5.45 17.81 11.12
CA SER A 116 -5.89 18.72 12.18
C SER A 116 -6.28 17.92 13.43
N PRO A 117 -5.79 18.31 14.63
CA PRO A 117 -6.23 17.68 15.87
C PRO A 117 -7.75 17.86 16.01
N MET A 118 -8.45 16.78 16.36
CA MET A 118 -9.88 16.85 16.67
C MET A 118 -10.08 17.70 17.92
N GLU A 119 -10.50 18.94 17.73
CA GLU A 119 -11.17 19.73 18.79
C GLU A 119 -12.67 19.41 18.77
N GLU A 120 -13.24 19.24 19.95
CA GLU A 120 -14.67 18.95 20.15
C GLU A 120 -15.56 20.07 19.58
N PRO A 121 -16.81 19.78 19.17
CA PRO A 121 -17.62 20.72 18.39
C PRO A 121 -18.16 21.85 19.24
N ALA A 122 -17.66 23.05 19.02
CA ALA A 122 -18.33 24.28 19.41
C ALA A 122 -19.12 24.85 18.23
N THR A 123 -20.41 24.90 18.40
CA THR A 123 -21.38 25.51 17.47
C THR A 123 -21.22 27.01 17.40
N THR A 124 -20.86 27.57 16.24
CA THR A 124 -21.36 28.86 15.73
C THR A 124 -20.82 29.17 14.32
N PRO A 125 -21.59 29.80 13.41
CA PRO A 125 -21.20 30.00 12.02
C PRO A 125 -20.36 31.27 11.88
N ILE A 126 -19.11 31.11 11.36
CA ILE A 126 -18.30 32.27 10.99
C ILE A 126 -17.99 32.23 9.50
N SER A 127 -18.47 33.26 8.82
CA SER A 127 -18.09 33.65 7.47
C SER A 127 -16.59 33.93 7.42
N ALA A 128 -15.83 33.12 6.68
CA ALA A 128 -14.40 33.35 6.46
C ALA A 128 -14.15 33.70 4.99
N LYS A 129 -13.56 34.87 4.77
CA LYS A 129 -12.99 35.31 3.50
C LYS A 129 -11.85 34.37 3.09
N ALA A 130 -11.86 33.96 1.82
CA ALA A 130 -10.80 33.17 1.21
C ALA A 130 -9.42 33.83 1.35
N PRO A 131 -8.39 33.13 1.79
CA PRO A 131 -7.02 33.64 1.74
C PRO A 131 -6.48 33.53 0.31
N LYS A 132 -5.77 34.57 -0.11
CA LYS A 132 -5.09 34.65 -1.42
C LYS A 132 -4.03 33.56 -1.54
N ALA A 133 -4.06 32.85 -2.66
CA ALA A 133 -3.07 31.83 -3.02
C ALA A 133 -1.65 32.40 -3.06
N GLY A 134 -0.82 31.97 -2.10
CA GLY A 134 0.61 32.11 -2.15
C GLY A 134 1.22 30.82 -2.68
N THR A 135 1.82 30.88 -3.86
CA THR A 135 2.46 29.76 -4.55
C THR A 135 3.74 29.34 -3.81
N SER A 136 3.65 28.28 -3.01
CA SER A 136 4.82 27.48 -2.64
C SER A 136 4.51 26.02 -3.03
N LYS A 137 5.02 25.60 -4.18
CA LYS A 137 4.98 24.19 -4.63
C LYS A 137 5.99 23.38 -3.82
N PHE A 138 5.68 23.07 -2.56
CA PHE A 138 6.42 22.03 -1.85
C PHE A 138 6.06 20.69 -2.46
N SER A 139 7.06 19.95 -2.94
CA SER A 139 6.86 18.55 -3.32
C SER A 139 6.54 17.73 -2.06
N MET A 140 5.82 16.61 -2.21
CA MET A 140 5.54 15.70 -1.08
C MET A 140 6.84 15.25 -0.39
N LEU A 141 7.91 15.07 -1.15
CA LEU A 141 9.22 14.70 -0.63
C LEU A 141 9.81 15.81 0.26
N GLU A 142 9.64 17.07 -0.11
CA GLU A 142 10.04 18.22 0.70
C GLU A 142 9.22 18.32 1.98
N MET A 143 7.92 18.06 1.93
CA MET A 143 7.04 17.99 3.11
C MET A 143 7.49 16.88 4.06
N LEU A 144 7.73 15.67 3.57
CA LEU A 144 8.22 14.55 4.37
C LEU A 144 9.62 14.82 4.96
N SER A 145 10.41 15.69 4.33
CA SER A 145 11.75 16.08 4.80
C SER A 145 11.71 17.21 5.81
N SER A 146 10.74 18.09 5.74
CA SER A 146 10.66 19.31 6.56
C SER A 146 10.04 19.09 7.95
N GLU A 147 9.12 18.13 8.08
CA GLU A 147 8.42 17.91 9.34
C GLU A 147 9.12 16.87 10.22
N LYS A 148 9.47 17.29 11.45
CA LYS A 148 10.16 16.46 12.44
C LYS A 148 9.46 15.14 12.78
N LYS A 149 8.13 15.09 12.67
CA LYS A 149 7.34 13.87 12.90
C LYS A 149 7.58 12.79 11.83
N TYR A 150 8.00 13.19 10.63
CA TYR A 150 8.31 12.27 9.53
C TYR A 150 9.79 11.91 9.44
N SER A 151 10.60 12.36 10.39
CA SER A 151 12.03 12.03 10.41
C SER A 151 12.25 10.52 10.43
N THR A 152 13.26 10.09 9.67
CA THR A 152 13.67 8.69 9.61
C THR A 152 13.97 8.16 11.03
N PRO A 153 13.49 6.97 11.37
CA PRO A 153 13.79 6.35 12.65
C PRO A 153 15.27 6.23 12.88
N SER A 154 15.67 6.43 14.12
CA SER A 154 17.06 6.26 14.54
C SER A 154 17.15 5.24 15.67
N ILE A 155 18.27 4.52 15.73
CA ILE A 155 18.53 3.54 16.78
C ILE A 155 18.41 4.21 18.16
N ASP A 156 18.87 5.46 18.29
CA ASP A 156 18.87 6.17 19.56
C ASP A 156 17.49 6.55 20.08
N LYS A 157 16.54 6.81 19.22
CA LYS A 157 15.20 7.25 19.62
C LYS A 157 14.16 6.15 19.51
N ASP A 158 14.26 5.37 18.44
CA ASP A 158 13.21 4.44 18.03
C ASP A 158 13.64 2.98 18.19
N GLY A 159 14.93 2.70 18.43
CA GLY A 159 15.50 1.36 18.51
C GLY A 159 15.47 0.62 17.15
N PHE A 160 15.37 1.35 16.05
CA PHE A 160 15.21 0.84 14.70
C PHE A 160 16.10 1.59 13.70
N SER A 161 16.62 0.90 12.70
CA SER A 161 17.37 1.47 11.58
C SER A 161 16.74 1.07 10.26
N ILE A 162 16.55 2.03 9.38
CA ILE A 162 16.01 1.85 8.03
C ILE A 162 16.61 2.93 7.12
N SER A 163 16.76 2.63 5.83
CA SER A 163 17.15 3.65 4.85
C SER A 163 16.12 4.78 4.76
N ASP A 164 16.61 5.99 4.54
CA ASP A 164 15.76 7.18 4.41
C ASP A 164 14.75 7.03 3.26
N ASP A 165 15.17 6.43 2.15
CA ASP A 165 14.32 6.21 0.99
C ASP A 165 13.16 5.26 1.31
N ASN A 166 13.43 4.11 1.95
CA ASN A 166 12.38 3.15 2.32
C ASN A 166 11.41 3.75 3.34
N TRP A 167 11.92 4.52 4.29
CA TRP A 167 11.09 5.21 5.26
C TRP A 167 10.16 6.22 4.60
N ARG A 168 10.70 7.13 3.78
CA ARG A 168 9.91 8.13 3.05
C ARG A 168 8.90 7.49 2.10
N LEU A 169 9.30 6.41 1.43
CA LEU A 169 8.41 5.67 0.54
C LEU A 169 7.23 5.05 1.29
N LEU A 170 7.48 4.45 2.47
CA LEU A 170 6.42 3.91 3.32
C LEU A 170 5.45 5.03 3.77
N LEU A 171 5.97 6.14 4.28
CA LEU A 171 5.16 7.28 4.70
C LEU A 171 4.34 7.86 3.53
N ARG A 172 4.99 8.07 2.38
CA ARG A 172 4.33 8.52 1.15
C ARG A 172 3.17 7.60 0.78
N ASN A 173 3.38 6.29 0.81
CA ASN A 173 2.35 5.34 0.44
C ASN A 173 1.17 5.34 1.42
N ILE A 174 1.43 5.48 2.71
CA ILE A 174 0.37 5.64 3.72
C ILE A 174 -0.44 6.92 3.43
N LEU A 175 0.24 8.05 3.20
CA LEU A 175 -0.39 9.34 2.94
C LEU A 175 -1.21 9.37 1.64
N THR A 176 -0.75 8.67 0.60
CA THR A 176 -1.45 8.64 -0.69
C THR A 176 -2.51 7.55 -0.81
N GLY A 177 -2.73 6.75 0.24
CA GLY A 177 -3.65 5.62 0.16
C GLY A 177 -3.15 4.49 -0.76
N THR A 178 -1.84 4.41 -0.99
CA THR A 178 -1.24 3.39 -1.87
C THR A 178 -1.05 2.09 -1.10
N ASN A 179 -1.73 1.02 -1.52
CA ASN A 179 -1.53 -0.31 -0.93
C ASN A 179 -0.06 -0.73 -1.08
N THR A 180 0.57 -1.22 -0.01
CA THR A 180 2.00 -1.53 0.00
C THR A 180 2.24 -2.97 0.43
N LEU A 181 3.07 -3.70 -0.32
CA LEU A 181 3.56 -5.03 0.04
C LEU A 181 5.01 -4.93 0.49
N MET A 182 5.24 -5.12 1.77
CA MET A 182 6.59 -5.20 2.34
C MET A 182 7.15 -6.61 2.19
N VAL A 183 8.23 -6.72 1.46
CA VAL A 183 8.86 -7.98 1.10
C VAL A 183 10.25 -8.05 1.71
N GLY A 184 10.65 -9.22 2.23
CA GLY A 184 12.00 -9.41 2.75
C GLY A 184 12.13 -10.61 3.68
N PRO A 185 13.34 -10.93 4.14
CA PRO A 185 13.57 -12.04 5.03
C PRO A 185 12.80 -11.95 6.35
N THR A 186 12.65 -13.08 7.04
CA THR A 186 12.04 -13.07 8.37
C THR A 186 12.91 -12.29 9.37
N GLY A 187 12.29 -11.68 10.37
CA GLY A 187 13.00 -10.96 11.43
C GLY A 187 13.63 -9.61 11.04
N THR A 188 13.32 -9.08 9.85
CA THR A 188 13.78 -7.73 9.43
C THR A 188 12.94 -6.58 10.03
N GLY A 189 11.92 -6.89 10.84
CA GLY A 189 11.12 -5.88 11.51
C GLY A 189 10.01 -5.25 10.64
N LYS A 190 9.54 -5.90 9.57
CA LYS A 190 8.48 -5.39 8.67
C LYS A 190 7.25 -4.90 9.42
N THR A 191 6.69 -5.74 10.27
CA THR A 191 5.49 -5.45 11.08
C THR A 191 5.75 -4.30 12.06
N GLU A 192 6.89 -4.32 12.75
CA GLU A 192 7.29 -3.27 13.70
C GLU A 192 7.47 -1.91 12.99
N LEU A 193 8.03 -1.90 11.79
CA LEU A 193 8.24 -0.70 10.99
C LEU A 193 6.91 -0.03 10.63
N VAL A 194 5.91 -0.80 10.21
CA VAL A 194 4.57 -0.28 9.91
C VAL A 194 3.93 0.31 11.16
N MET A 195 4.00 -0.42 12.29
CA MET A 195 3.46 0.07 13.56
C MET A 195 4.16 1.35 14.02
N LEU A 196 5.48 1.45 13.84
CA LEU A 196 6.24 2.66 14.15
C LEU A 196 5.83 3.83 13.25
N ALA A 197 5.65 3.60 11.95
CA ALA A 197 5.17 4.61 11.01
C ALA A 197 3.80 5.14 11.42
N CYS A 198 2.85 4.25 11.67
CA CYS A 198 1.50 4.60 12.12
C CYS A 198 1.53 5.39 13.45
N LYS A 199 2.35 4.96 14.41
CA LYS A 199 2.51 5.66 15.69
C LYS A 199 3.07 7.08 15.50
N LYS A 200 4.09 7.26 14.66
CA LYS A 200 4.67 8.58 14.37
C LYS A 200 3.68 9.49 13.63
N MET A 201 2.82 8.91 12.80
CA MET A 201 1.80 9.64 12.06
C MET A 201 0.51 9.89 12.86
N GLY A 202 0.33 9.22 13.99
CA GLY A 202 -0.91 9.29 14.77
C GLY A 202 -2.10 8.57 14.09
N ILE A 203 -1.83 7.55 13.28
CA ILE A 203 -2.83 6.76 12.55
C ILE A 203 -3.05 5.43 13.27
N GLU A 204 -4.30 5.02 13.40
CA GLU A 204 -4.64 3.69 13.94
C GLU A 204 -4.14 2.58 13.00
N CYS A 205 -3.48 1.56 13.58
CA CYS A 205 -2.99 0.40 12.85
C CYS A 205 -3.66 -0.87 13.38
N ASN A 206 -4.46 -1.52 12.54
CA ASN A 206 -5.14 -2.77 12.86
C ASN A 206 -4.41 -3.93 12.18
N VAL A 207 -3.85 -4.82 13.00
CA VAL A 207 -3.04 -5.95 12.53
C VAL A 207 -3.91 -7.19 12.41
N PHE A 208 -3.85 -7.84 11.24
CA PHE A 208 -4.50 -9.11 10.94
C PHE A 208 -3.44 -10.12 10.52
N ASN A 209 -3.25 -11.17 11.32
CA ASN A 209 -2.33 -12.25 10.97
C ASN A 209 -3.00 -13.17 9.95
N MET A 210 -2.57 -13.04 8.70
CA MET A 210 -3.15 -13.78 7.57
C MET A 210 -2.76 -15.25 7.57
N GLY A 211 -1.67 -15.61 8.26
CA GLY A 211 -1.21 -16.99 8.39
C GLY A 211 -2.05 -17.85 9.36
N THR A 212 -2.91 -17.25 10.18
CA THR A 212 -3.79 -17.96 11.11
C THR A 212 -5.22 -18.11 10.60
N ILE A 213 -5.53 -17.57 9.44
CA ILE A 213 -6.87 -17.62 8.85
C ILE A 213 -7.13 -19.01 8.27
N PHE A 214 -8.20 -19.67 8.72
CA PHE A 214 -8.69 -20.93 8.17
C PHE A 214 -9.88 -20.73 7.24
N ASP A 215 -10.85 -19.95 7.68
CA ASP A 215 -12.02 -19.57 6.89
C ASP A 215 -12.06 -18.05 6.69
N PRO A 216 -11.56 -17.56 5.57
CA PRO A 216 -11.53 -16.12 5.28
C PRO A 216 -12.91 -15.47 5.30
N ILE A 217 -13.97 -16.22 5.04
CA ILE A 217 -15.32 -15.69 5.01
C ILE A 217 -15.77 -15.35 6.41
N SER A 218 -15.76 -16.32 7.32
CA SER A 218 -16.19 -16.07 8.70
C SER A 218 -15.25 -15.12 9.45
N GLU A 219 -13.95 -15.23 9.22
CA GLU A 219 -12.95 -14.48 9.98
C GLU A 219 -12.76 -13.04 9.51
N LEU A 220 -12.97 -12.77 8.23
CA LEU A 220 -12.83 -11.41 7.68
C LEU A 220 -14.18 -10.72 7.47
N LEU A 221 -15.24 -11.46 7.09
CA LEU A 221 -16.54 -10.85 6.83
C LEU A 221 -17.45 -10.89 8.07
N GLY A 222 -17.61 -12.06 8.66
CA GLY A 222 -18.46 -12.27 9.83
C GLY A 222 -19.31 -13.53 9.76
N VAL A 223 -20.18 -13.71 10.73
CA VAL A 223 -21.03 -14.89 10.87
C VAL A 223 -22.44 -14.53 11.32
N HIS A 224 -23.41 -15.39 11.00
CA HIS A 224 -24.75 -15.28 11.56
C HIS A 224 -24.79 -15.75 13.01
N ARG A 225 -25.40 -14.95 13.89
CA ARG A 225 -25.69 -15.31 15.28
C ARG A 225 -27.18 -15.25 15.56
N LEU A 226 -27.65 -16.17 16.39
CA LEU A 226 -29.01 -16.13 16.93
C LEU A 226 -29.04 -15.22 18.16
N VAL A 227 -29.78 -14.13 18.07
CA VAL A 227 -29.96 -13.17 19.16
C VAL A 227 -31.45 -12.96 19.35
N GLY A 228 -31.98 -13.31 20.52
CA GLY A 228 -33.39 -13.13 20.83
C GLY A 228 -34.37 -13.89 19.92
N GLY A 229 -33.94 -15.03 19.34
CA GLY A 229 -34.77 -15.85 18.45
C GLY A 229 -34.75 -15.41 16.98
N SER A 230 -34.03 -14.34 16.64
CA SER A 230 -33.80 -13.90 15.25
C SER A 230 -32.34 -14.07 14.83
N SER A 231 -32.11 -14.42 13.56
CA SER A 231 -30.76 -14.46 12.99
C SER A 231 -30.29 -13.04 12.64
N LYS A 232 -29.14 -12.63 13.20
CA LYS A 232 -28.49 -11.36 12.88
C LYS A 232 -27.06 -11.62 12.41
N PHE A 233 -26.60 -10.88 11.38
CA PHE A 233 -25.22 -10.97 10.93
C PHE A 233 -24.30 -10.15 11.85
N ASP A 234 -23.25 -10.80 12.37
CA ASP A 234 -22.23 -10.19 13.23
C ASP A 234 -20.95 -10.01 12.40
N TYR A 235 -20.67 -8.76 12.05
CA TYR A 235 -19.53 -8.41 11.21
C TYR A 235 -18.20 -8.62 11.93
N ALA A 236 -17.28 -9.31 11.29
CA ALA A 236 -15.92 -9.49 11.81
C ALA A 236 -15.18 -8.14 11.97
N LYS A 237 -14.15 -8.15 12.82
CA LYS A 237 -13.34 -6.95 13.10
C LYS A 237 -12.78 -6.33 11.82
N PHE A 238 -12.32 -7.12 10.86
CA PHE A 238 -11.83 -6.64 9.56
C PHE A 238 -12.91 -5.83 8.83
N ALA A 239 -14.12 -6.38 8.70
CA ALA A 239 -15.24 -5.70 8.04
C ALA A 239 -15.66 -4.39 8.74
N GLN A 240 -15.46 -4.29 10.04
CA GLN A 240 -15.71 -3.07 10.81
C GLN A 240 -14.60 -2.04 10.64
N ASP A 241 -13.33 -2.47 10.67
CA ASP A 241 -12.17 -1.58 10.66
C ASP A 241 -11.91 -0.96 9.28
N VAL A 242 -12.20 -1.68 8.19
CA VAL A 242 -12.06 -1.12 6.83
C VAL A 242 -12.97 0.09 6.55
N GLN A 243 -13.96 0.33 7.41
CA GLN A 243 -14.88 1.48 7.32
C GLN A 243 -14.35 2.73 8.03
N LYS A 244 -13.18 2.68 8.66
CA LYS A 244 -12.56 3.75 9.44
C LYS A 244 -11.27 4.26 8.77
N PRO A 245 -10.85 5.48 9.07
CA PRO A 245 -9.54 5.98 8.67
C PRO A 245 -8.44 5.27 9.47
N CYS A 246 -7.80 4.26 8.89
CA CYS A 246 -6.79 3.44 9.56
C CYS A 246 -5.83 2.78 8.56
N VAL A 247 -4.77 2.20 9.06
CA VAL A 247 -3.95 1.23 8.33
C VAL A 247 -4.40 -0.19 8.70
N ILE A 248 -4.75 -0.97 7.69
CA ILE A 248 -4.97 -2.42 7.82
C ILE A 248 -3.65 -3.12 7.48
N LEU A 249 -3.03 -3.70 8.48
CA LEU A 249 -1.80 -4.47 8.30
C LEU A 249 -2.13 -5.95 8.16
N LEU A 250 -1.97 -6.47 6.93
CA LEU A 250 -2.13 -7.88 6.57
C LEU A 250 -0.79 -8.58 6.80
N ASP A 251 -0.57 -9.06 8.01
CA ASP A 251 0.71 -9.68 8.38
C ASP A 251 0.80 -11.13 7.90
N GLU A 252 1.97 -11.54 7.40
CA GLU A 252 2.23 -12.87 6.83
C GLU A 252 1.29 -13.26 5.67
N LEU A 253 0.97 -12.30 4.77
CA LEU A 253 0.03 -12.52 3.66
C LEU A 253 0.40 -13.72 2.78
N SER A 254 1.69 -14.04 2.63
CA SER A 254 2.16 -15.22 1.88
C SER A 254 1.74 -16.58 2.48
N ARG A 255 1.24 -16.60 3.72
CA ARG A 255 0.72 -17.80 4.39
C ARG A 255 -0.80 -17.92 4.35
N ALA A 256 -1.47 -16.89 3.85
CA ALA A 256 -2.93 -16.90 3.77
C ALA A 256 -3.44 -18.00 2.82
N PRO A 257 -4.58 -18.63 3.11
CA PRO A 257 -5.26 -19.50 2.15
C PRO A 257 -5.56 -18.75 0.85
N VAL A 258 -5.47 -19.43 -0.30
CA VAL A 258 -5.72 -18.81 -1.62
C VAL A 258 -7.13 -18.20 -1.70
N THR A 259 -8.09 -18.77 -1.02
CA THR A 259 -9.48 -18.28 -0.93
C THR A 259 -9.58 -16.88 -0.33
N THR A 260 -8.61 -16.45 0.49
CA THR A 260 -8.50 -15.09 1.03
C THR A 260 -8.42 -14.03 -0.07
N ASN A 261 -7.83 -14.37 -1.23
CA ASN A 261 -7.72 -13.47 -2.36
C ASN A 261 -9.09 -12.98 -2.85
N ASN A 262 -10.11 -13.82 -2.80
CA ASN A 262 -11.47 -13.48 -3.23
C ASN A 262 -12.08 -12.38 -2.36
N VAL A 263 -11.74 -12.36 -1.07
CA VAL A 263 -12.17 -11.31 -0.14
C VAL A 263 -11.36 -10.03 -0.34
N LEU A 264 -10.05 -10.15 -0.59
CA LEU A 264 -9.14 -9.01 -0.67
C LEU A 264 -9.20 -8.27 -2.02
N PHE A 265 -9.42 -8.96 -3.14
CA PHE A 265 -9.41 -8.32 -4.46
C PHE A 265 -10.33 -7.11 -4.57
N PRO A 266 -11.61 -7.16 -4.18
CA PRO A 266 -12.50 -6.01 -4.25
C PRO A 266 -12.10 -4.87 -3.31
N CYS A 267 -11.40 -5.20 -2.21
CA CYS A 267 -10.92 -4.20 -1.25
C CYS A 267 -9.72 -3.41 -1.79
N LEU A 268 -8.83 -4.10 -2.51
CA LEU A 268 -7.53 -3.58 -2.94
C LEU A 268 -7.58 -2.88 -4.31
N ASP A 269 -8.60 -3.13 -5.11
CA ASP A 269 -8.75 -2.51 -6.43
C ASP A 269 -9.56 -1.19 -6.36
N SER A 270 -9.82 -0.59 -7.52
CA SER A 270 -10.54 0.67 -7.64
C SER A 270 -11.99 0.63 -7.12
N ARG A 271 -12.57 -0.55 -6.91
CA ARG A 271 -13.91 -0.69 -6.35
C ARG A 271 -13.98 -0.28 -4.88
N ARG A 272 -12.92 -0.52 -4.13
CA ARG A 272 -12.82 -0.19 -2.70
C ARG A 272 -14.04 -0.64 -1.93
N THR A 273 -14.43 -1.90 -2.11
CA THR A 273 -15.63 -2.51 -1.50
C THR A 273 -15.30 -3.87 -0.92
N LEU A 274 -16.01 -4.23 0.14
CA LEU A 274 -15.98 -5.56 0.75
C LEU A 274 -17.38 -6.18 0.58
N PRO A 275 -17.59 -7.08 -0.39
CA PRO A 275 -18.85 -7.79 -0.55
C PRO A 275 -19.08 -8.75 0.62
N VAL A 276 -20.26 -8.69 1.22
CA VAL A 276 -20.69 -9.56 2.32
C VAL A 276 -22.02 -10.23 1.91
N ASP A 277 -21.95 -11.07 0.88
CA ASP A 277 -23.14 -11.68 0.26
C ASP A 277 -23.93 -12.57 1.25
N MET A 278 -23.27 -13.02 2.31
CA MET A 278 -23.90 -13.82 3.39
C MET A 278 -24.82 -12.98 4.29
N ALA A 279 -24.62 -11.66 4.40
CA ALA A 279 -25.48 -10.81 5.19
C ALA A 279 -26.88 -10.79 4.59
N GLY A 280 -27.88 -11.10 5.41
CA GLY A 280 -29.28 -11.23 4.97
C GLY A 280 -30.17 -10.11 5.49
N GLY A 281 -31.39 -10.00 4.97
CA GLY A 281 -32.39 -9.08 5.45
C GLY A 281 -32.00 -7.61 5.27
N GLU A 282 -32.00 -6.84 6.35
CA GLU A 282 -31.63 -5.41 6.38
C GLU A 282 -30.12 -5.17 6.54
N ASP A 283 -29.31 -6.23 6.69
CA ASP A 283 -27.88 -6.13 6.88
C ASP A 283 -27.16 -5.62 5.62
N VAL A 284 -26.06 -4.88 5.82
CA VAL A 284 -25.28 -4.28 4.73
C VAL A 284 -24.50 -5.36 3.98
N ARG A 285 -24.86 -5.60 2.73
CA ARG A 285 -24.22 -6.62 1.86
C ARG A 285 -22.98 -6.11 1.12
N ASN A 286 -22.75 -4.81 1.09
CA ASN A 286 -21.64 -4.23 0.37
C ASN A 286 -21.04 -3.07 1.16
N ILE A 287 -19.98 -3.38 1.91
CA ILE A 287 -19.28 -2.43 2.76
C ILE A 287 -18.32 -1.61 1.90
N LYS A 288 -18.43 -0.29 1.95
CA LYS A 288 -17.46 0.62 1.32
C LYS A 288 -16.24 0.78 2.21
N ILE A 289 -15.07 0.59 1.62
CA ILE A 289 -13.79 0.86 2.29
C ILE A 289 -13.64 2.37 2.47
N HIS A 290 -13.29 2.81 3.67
CA HIS A 290 -13.06 4.23 3.94
C HIS A 290 -11.96 4.78 3.02
N PRO A 291 -12.10 5.98 2.44
CA PRO A 291 -11.09 6.55 1.53
C PRO A 291 -9.68 6.61 2.14
N GLN A 292 -9.58 6.84 3.44
CA GLN A 292 -8.33 6.90 4.19
C GLN A 292 -7.92 5.57 4.84
N CYS A 293 -8.61 4.48 4.54
CA CYS A 293 -8.16 3.15 4.94
C CYS A 293 -7.09 2.67 3.94
N VAL A 294 -5.91 2.35 4.43
CA VAL A 294 -4.75 1.93 3.61
C VAL A 294 -4.38 0.50 3.97
N PHE A 295 -4.15 -0.33 2.96
CA PHE A 295 -3.70 -1.70 3.17
C PHE A 295 -2.19 -1.80 3.04
N ILE A 296 -1.55 -2.35 4.07
CA ILE A 296 -0.14 -2.73 4.05
C ILE A 296 -0.08 -4.22 4.31
N ALA A 297 0.64 -4.95 3.47
CA ALA A 297 0.85 -6.37 3.64
C ALA A 297 2.33 -6.68 3.90
N THR A 298 2.62 -7.72 4.68
CA THR A 298 3.96 -8.26 4.81
C THR A 298 4.04 -9.65 4.19
N ALA A 299 5.15 -9.94 3.53
CA ALA A 299 5.44 -11.25 3.01
C ALA A 299 6.91 -11.60 3.24
N ASN A 300 7.17 -12.87 3.57
CA ASN A 300 8.50 -13.41 3.57
C ASN A 300 8.78 -14.00 2.19
N VAL A 301 9.99 -13.75 1.67
CA VAL A 301 10.45 -14.26 0.38
C VAL A 301 11.68 -15.11 0.60
N GLY A 302 11.66 -16.30 0.04
CA GLY A 302 12.74 -17.26 0.12
C GLY A 302 12.20 -18.69 0.04
N SER A 303 12.97 -19.59 -0.55
CA SER A 303 12.60 -20.99 -0.70
C SER A 303 12.58 -21.77 0.63
N GLU A 304 13.18 -21.18 1.66
CA GLU A 304 13.27 -21.73 3.02
C GLU A 304 11.99 -21.62 3.83
N TYR A 305 11.03 -20.80 3.39
CA TYR A 305 9.78 -20.60 4.13
C TYR A 305 8.76 -21.69 3.78
N THR A 306 8.83 -22.80 4.50
CA THR A 306 7.79 -23.84 4.42
C THR A 306 6.44 -23.27 4.81
N GLY A 307 5.41 -23.53 4.01
CA GLY A 307 4.06 -22.99 4.23
C GLY A 307 3.82 -21.62 3.62
N THR A 308 4.80 -20.99 2.95
CA THR A 308 4.53 -19.85 2.10
C THR A 308 4.06 -20.37 0.73
N MET A 309 2.87 -19.96 0.34
CA MET A 309 2.39 -20.24 -1.01
C MET A 309 2.97 -19.20 -1.98
N SER A 310 3.22 -19.60 -3.20
CA SER A 310 3.48 -18.66 -4.29
C SER A 310 2.29 -17.71 -4.36
N MET A 311 2.51 -16.43 -4.04
CA MET A 311 1.43 -15.46 -4.07
C MET A 311 0.94 -15.23 -5.48
N ASP A 312 -0.39 -15.12 -5.63
CA ASP A 312 -1.02 -14.82 -6.90
C ASP A 312 -0.49 -13.48 -7.46
N ARG A 313 -0.03 -13.50 -8.70
CA ARG A 313 0.45 -12.30 -9.40
C ARG A 313 -0.61 -11.19 -9.46
N ALA A 314 -1.88 -11.55 -9.57
CA ALA A 314 -2.98 -10.60 -9.56
C ALA A 314 -3.13 -9.92 -8.18
N LEU A 315 -2.86 -10.65 -7.09
CA LEU A 315 -2.82 -10.07 -5.75
C LEU A 315 -1.63 -9.12 -5.58
N VAL A 316 -0.42 -9.60 -5.92
CA VAL A 316 0.82 -8.80 -5.83
C VAL A 316 0.72 -7.52 -6.65
N GLY A 317 0.14 -7.59 -7.85
CA GLY A 317 -0.04 -6.44 -8.74
C GLY A 317 -0.95 -5.32 -8.20
N ARG A 318 -1.65 -5.55 -7.07
CA ARG A 318 -2.48 -4.54 -6.38
C ARG A 318 -1.74 -3.77 -5.29
N PHE A 319 -0.48 -4.11 -5.08
CA PHE A 319 0.38 -3.48 -4.09
C PHE A 319 1.59 -2.82 -4.73
N PHE A 320 2.05 -1.77 -4.11
CA PHE A 320 3.36 -1.20 -4.37
C PHE A 320 4.41 -2.01 -3.59
N PRO A 321 5.40 -2.64 -4.26
CA PRO A 321 6.40 -3.43 -3.56
C PRO A 321 7.40 -2.52 -2.83
N LEU A 322 7.72 -2.86 -1.58
CA LEU A 322 8.77 -2.26 -0.78
C LEU A 322 9.65 -3.37 -0.20
N GLU A 323 10.90 -3.41 -0.62
CA GLU A 323 11.84 -4.43 -0.17
C GLU A 323 12.58 -3.97 1.08
N LEU A 324 12.64 -4.85 2.08
CA LEU A 324 13.32 -4.62 3.35
C LEU A 324 14.34 -5.75 3.60
N GLY A 325 15.62 -5.40 3.55
CA GLY A 325 16.73 -6.29 3.92
C GLY A 325 17.03 -6.30 5.42
N TYR A 326 18.04 -7.08 5.80
CA TYR A 326 18.61 -6.97 7.15
C TYR A 326 19.27 -5.61 7.35
N MET A 327 19.34 -5.17 8.61
CA MET A 327 20.10 -3.97 8.99
C MET A 327 21.58 -4.15 8.63
N GLU A 328 22.27 -3.04 8.38
CA GLU A 328 23.72 -3.05 8.30
C GLU A 328 24.33 -3.54 9.63
N GLY A 329 25.39 -4.33 9.59
CA GLY A 329 25.98 -4.94 10.80
C GLY A 329 26.35 -3.94 11.88
N LYS A 330 26.81 -2.75 11.48
CA LYS A 330 27.12 -1.66 12.43
C LYS A 330 25.89 -1.19 13.19
N ASP A 331 24.77 -1.11 12.53
CA ASP A 331 23.52 -0.65 13.12
C ASP A 331 22.87 -1.76 13.94
N GLU A 332 22.92 -3.01 13.47
CA GLU A 332 22.46 -4.15 14.24
C GLU A 332 23.23 -4.27 15.56
N ALA A 333 24.57 -4.14 15.56
CA ALA A 333 25.37 -4.14 16.78
C ALA A 333 24.96 -3.00 17.75
N LYS A 334 24.75 -1.78 17.26
CA LYS A 334 24.25 -0.67 18.09
C LYS A 334 22.90 -0.98 18.73
N VAL A 335 21.98 -1.62 17.98
CA VAL A 335 20.67 -2.04 18.52
C VAL A 335 20.87 -3.01 19.68
N LEU A 336 21.76 -4.01 19.53
CA LEU A 336 22.06 -4.99 20.59
C LEU A 336 22.61 -4.33 21.85
N VAL A 337 23.63 -3.45 21.70
CA VAL A 337 24.21 -2.70 22.82
C VAL A 337 23.16 -1.87 23.53
N LYS A 338 22.35 -1.11 22.77
CA LYS A 338 21.37 -0.22 23.35
C LYS A 338 20.24 -0.95 24.05
N ARG A 339 19.76 -2.04 23.47
CA ARG A 339 18.58 -2.76 23.98
C ARG A 339 18.89 -3.63 25.20
N PHE A 340 20.10 -4.17 25.26
CA PHE A 340 20.46 -5.15 26.29
C PHE A 340 21.64 -4.72 27.19
N GLY A 341 22.30 -3.59 26.90
CA GLY A 341 23.41 -3.08 27.70
C GLY A 341 24.67 -3.96 27.64
N ILE A 342 24.80 -4.84 26.63
CA ILE A 342 25.99 -5.67 26.43
C ILE A 342 27.17 -4.81 25.93
N ASN A 343 28.38 -5.30 26.09
CA ASN A 343 29.54 -4.59 25.57
C ASN A 343 29.57 -4.58 24.02
N ASN A 344 30.29 -3.62 23.46
CA ASN A 344 30.34 -3.45 22.01
C ASN A 344 31.03 -4.63 21.28
N ASP A 345 32.03 -5.24 21.90
CA ASP A 345 32.80 -6.32 21.28
C ASP A 345 31.94 -7.58 21.14
N ASP A 346 31.17 -7.92 22.16
CA ASP A 346 30.21 -9.02 22.10
C ASP A 346 29.13 -8.75 21.03
N ALA A 347 28.60 -7.53 20.95
CA ALA A 347 27.62 -7.17 19.95
C ALA A 347 28.16 -7.30 18.52
N VAL A 348 29.37 -6.80 18.28
CA VAL A 348 30.05 -6.92 16.99
C VAL A 348 30.33 -8.39 16.64
N ASN A 349 30.74 -9.21 17.61
CA ASN A 349 30.96 -10.64 17.38
C ASN A 349 29.69 -11.38 17.01
N ILE A 350 28.58 -11.16 17.73
CA ILE A 350 27.28 -11.74 17.40
C ILE A 350 26.89 -11.43 15.95
N VAL A 351 26.97 -10.15 15.58
CA VAL A 351 26.58 -9.67 14.26
C VAL A 351 27.50 -10.24 13.18
N ALA A 352 28.82 -10.29 13.40
CA ALA A 352 29.78 -10.84 12.46
C ALA A 352 29.57 -12.34 12.19
N VAL A 353 29.19 -13.12 13.23
CA VAL A 353 28.77 -14.52 13.06
C VAL A 353 27.49 -14.57 12.23
N ALA A 354 26.48 -13.76 12.55
CA ALA A 354 25.21 -13.75 11.82
C ALA A 354 25.39 -13.35 10.34
N GLU A 355 26.20 -12.34 10.04
CA GLU A 355 26.53 -11.96 8.66
C GLU A 355 27.25 -13.07 7.89
N THR A 356 28.17 -13.76 8.56
CA THR A 356 28.89 -14.89 7.93
C THR A 356 27.90 -16.02 7.58
N VAL A 357 26.98 -16.34 8.47
CA VAL A 357 25.91 -17.34 8.24
C VAL A 357 24.96 -16.87 7.14
N ARG A 358 24.50 -15.61 7.14
CA ARG A 358 23.66 -15.02 6.08
C ARG A 358 24.34 -15.11 4.71
N ASN A 359 25.64 -14.83 4.65
CA ASN A 359 26.43 -14.94 3.42
C ASN A 359 26.59 -16.39 2.93
N LYS A 360 26.73 -17.34 3.83
CA LYS A 360 26.77 -18.78 3.47
C LYS A 360 25.40 -19.27 2.99
N TYR A 361 24.35 -18.83 3.65
CA TYR A 361 22.97 -19.11 3.23
C TYR A 361 22.70 -18.56 1.81
N SER A 362 23.07 -17.31 1.52
CA SER A 362 22.87 -16.71 0.19
C SER A 362 23.61 -17.46 -0.93
N LYS A 363 24.69 -18.22 -0.57
CA LYS A 363 25.44 -19.09 -1.47
C LYS A 363 24.91 -20.53 -1.49
N THR A 364 23.81 -20.81 -0.83
CA THR A 364 23.25 -22.16 -0.69
C THR A 364 24.16 -23.17 0.03
N GLU A 365 25.09 -22.68 0.86
CA GLU A 365 25.97 -23.52 1.67
C GLU A 365 25.30 -23.93 3.00
N LEU A 366 24.25 -23.26 3.40
CA LEU A 366 23.44 -23.55 4.58
C LEU A 366 21.96 -23.53 4.21
N SER A 367 21.15 -24.34 4.91
CA SER A 367 19.73 -24.49 4.65
C SER A 367 18.87 -23.36 5.19
N CYS A 368 19.37 -22.61 6.20
CA CYS A 368 18.67 -21.48 6.77
C CYS A 368 19.61 -20.32 7.13
N SER A 369 19.02 -19.15 7.34
CA SER A 369 19.70 -17.90 7.68
C SER A 369 19.48 -17.56 9.15
N LEU A 370 20.34 -16.72 9.74
CA LEU A 370 20.12 -16.11 11.05
C LEU A 370 19.44 -14.74 10.87
N SER A 371 18.27 -14.57 11.47
CA SER A 371 17.59 -13.30 11.46
C SER A 371 18.04 -12.41 12.63
N THR A 372 17.58 -11.16 12.65
CA THR A 372 17.81 -10.25 13.78
C THR A 372 17.15 -10.76 15.10
N ARG A 373 16.18 -11.68 15.03
CA ARG A 373 15.59 -12.27 16.24
C ARG A 373 16.62 -13.12 17.01
N GLU A 374 17.43 -13.92 16.30
CA GLU A 374 18.43 -14.77 16.89
C GLU A 374 19.58 -13.94 17.49
N THR A 375 19.99 -12.85 16.82
CA THR A 375 21.01 -11.95 17.39
C THR A 375 20.50 -11.23 18.65
N LEU A 376 19.23 -10.82 18.68
CA LEU A 376 18.57 -10.27 19.88
C LEU A 376 18.50 -11.31 21.02
N MET A 377 18.18 -12.57 20.71
CA MET A 377 18.15 -13.66 21.70
C MET A 377 19.53 -13.91 22.30
N ALA A 378 20.58 -13.96 21.46
CA ALA A 378 21.94 -14.12 21.94
C ALA A 378 22.37 -12.96 22.83
N ALA A 379 22.09 -11.71 22.41
CA ALA A 379 22.40 -10.53 23.20
C ALA A 379 21.67 -10.51 24.55
N LYS A 380 20.42 -10.99 24.58
CA LYS A 380 19.67 -11.12 25.83
C LYS A 380 20.34 -12.12 26.79
N LEU A 381 20.77 -13.27 26.31
CA LEU A 381 21.47 -14.25 27.14
C LEU A 381 22.78 -13.67 27.70
N ILE A 382 23.50 -12.87 26.93
CA ILE A 382 24.72 -12.20 27.45
C ILE A 382 24.35 -11.20 28.55
N SER A 383 23.27 -10.44 28.38
CA SER A 383 22.80 -9.53 29.44
C SER A 383 22.37 -10.28 30.71
N ASP A 384 21.96 -11.53 30.59
CA ASP A 384 21.61 -12.43 31.71
C ASP A 384 22.86 -13.11 32.31
N GLY A 385 24.09 -12.82 31.82
CA GLY A 385 25.37 -13.29 32.38
C GLY A 385 25.99 -14.49 31.66
N TRP A 386 25.47 -14.93 30.52
CA TRP A 386 26.11 -15.98 29.71
C TRP A 386 27.30 -15.41 28.91
N SER A 387 28.32 -16.23 28.66
CA SER A 387 29.42 -15.84 27.75
C SER A 387 28.88 -15.71 26.31
N ALA A 388 29.47 -14.81 25.52
CA ALA A 388 29.05 -14.57 24.13
C ALA A 388 29.05 -15.86 23.29
N GLN A 389 30.11 -16.66 23.40
CA GLN A 389 30.20 -17.94 22.72
C GLN A 389 29.04 -18.86 23.12
N LYS A 390 28.78 -19.01 24.41
CA LYS A 390 27.73 -19.90 24.89
C LYS A 390 26.33 -19.43 24.53
N ALA A 391 26.10 -18.13 24.54
CA ALA A 391 24.85 -17.51 24.11
C ALA A 391 24.58 -17.80 22.61
N MET A 392 25.58 -17.62 21.74
CA MET A 392 25.46 -17.97 20.32
C MET A 392 25.27 -19.46 20.08
N GLU A 393 26.00 -20.34 20.83
CA GLU A 393 25.76 -21.78 20.74
C GLU A 393 24.32 -22.17 21.06
N LEU A 394 23.74 -21.58 22.10
CA LEU A 394 22.40 -21.90 22.56
C LEU A 394 21.29 -21.36 21.64
N THR A 395 21.55 -20.25 20.94
CA THR A 395 20.55 -19.58 20.12
C THR A 395 20.67 -19.94 18.64
N PHE A 396 21.89 -20.13 18.09
CA PHE A 396 22.11 -20.31 16.67
C PHE A 396 22.13 -21.81 16.27
N LEU A 397 22.87 -22.63 17.02
CA LEU A 397 23.05 -24.03 16.63
C LEU A 397 21.77 -24.85 16.53
N PRO A 398 20.74 -24.67 17.38
CA PRO A 398 19.50 -25.43 17.25
C PRO A 398 18.75 -25.28 15.93
N LEU A 399 19.04 -24.23 15.17
CA LEU A 399 18.38 -23.95 13.88
C LEU A 399 18.95 -24.80 12.74
N PHE A 400 20.10 -25.43 12.93
CA PHE A 400 20.81 -26.16 11.89
C PHE A 400 20.80 -27.66 12.16
N GLU A 401 20.76 -28.44 11.09
CA GLU A 401 20.85 -29.89 11.17
C GLU A 401 22.28 -30.40 11.40
N GLY A 402 22.39 -31.62 11.94
CA GLY A 402 23.64 -32.27 12.21
C GLY A 402 24.06 -32.22 13.67
N THR A 403 25.34 -32.57 13.91
CA THR A 403 25.97 -32.57 15.24
C THR A 403 26.99 -31.43 15.36
N ARG A 404 27.64 -31.29 16.52
CA ARG A 404 28.69 -30.27 16.70
C ARG A 404 29.94 -30.53 15.84
N VAL A 405 30.08 -31.73 15.29
CA VAL A 405 31.25 -32.17 14.53
C VAL A 405 30.94 -32.49 13.06
N GLU A 406 29.65 -32.60 12.71
CA GLU A 406 29.21 -32.96 11.36
C GLU A 406 27.98 -32.15 10.94
N GLY A 407 27.89 -31.90 9.63
CA GLY A 407 26.75 -31.18 9.03
C GLY A 407 26.82 -29.66 9.21
N GLU A 408 25.73 -29.00 8.96
CA GLU A 408 25.62 -27.53 9.01
C GLU A 408 25.90 -26.96 10.41
N ARG A 409 25.49 -27.68 11.45
CA ARG A 409 25.72 -27.30 12.84
C ARG A 409 27.22 -27.21 13.16
N ALA A 410 28.05 -28.12 12.60
CA ALA A 410 29.51 -28.07 12.73
C ALA A 410 30.08 -26.83 12.03
N VAL A 411 29.58 -26.48 10.87
CA VAL A 411 30.01 -25.28 10.13
C VAL A 411 29.73 -24.03 10.95
N VAL A 412 28.52 -23.91 11.48
CA VAL A 412 28.13 -22.73 12.31
C VAL A 412 28.90 -22.69 13.61
N MET A 413 29.16 -23.87 14.25
CA MET A 413 29.99 -23.96 15.43
C MET A 413 31.40 -23.46 15.17
N GLN A 414 32.00 -23.83 14.03
CA GLN A 414 33.32 -23.35 13.66
C GLN A 414 33.36 -21.84 13.43
N ILE A 415 32.30 -21.25 12.84
CA ILE A 415 32.20 -19.80 12.69
C ILE A 415 32.17 -19.12 14.06
N ILE A 416 31.42 -19.65 15.03
CA ILE A 416 31.38 -19.12 16.41
C ILE A 416 32.74 -19.18 17.08
N LEU A 417 33.48 -20.29 16.92
CA LEU A 417 34.78 -20.49 17.58
C LEU A 417 35.93 -19.66 16.97
N THR A 418 35.78 -19.18 15.74
CA THR A 418 36.78 -18.36 15.05
C THR A 418 36.61 -16.86 15.30
N ARG A 419 35.65 -16.47 16.11
CA ARG A 419 35.34 -15.08 16.46
C ARG A 419 35.50 -14.86 17.95
#